data_4f636383fb123a735180b272fa622aba
#
_entry.id   4f636383fb123a735180b272fa622aba
#
_cell.length_a   1.000
_cell.length_b   1.000
_cell.length_c   1.000
_cell.angle_alpha   90.00
_cell.angle_beta   90.00
_cell.angle_gamma   90.00
#
_symmetry.space_group_name_H-M   'P 1'
#
loop_
_entity.id
_entity.type
_entity.pdbx_description
1 polymer ?
#
loop_
_entity_poly.entity_id
_entity_poly.type
_entity_poly.pdbx_seq_one_letter_code
_entity_poly.pdbx_strand_id
1 'polypeptide(L)'
;MLGPTSHSYFSQRLRLHYVDWGNPDAPPMLLIHGGRDHCRNWDWVAEQFRHDYHIVAPDLRGHGDSQWMMGGAYNQLDYVYDIAQLLNQKQMTPLTIIGHSLGGSISLLYTALHPQNVNK
;
A
#
# COMPACT_ATOMS: atom_id res chain seq x y z
N MET A 1 -4.33 6.31 -22.26
CA MET A 1 -4.66 6.55 -20.83
C MET A 1 -3.38 6.58 -20.00
N LEU A 2 -3.29 7.53 -19.10
CA LEU A 2 -2.12 7.66 -18.27
C LEU A 2 -2.04 6.54 -17.24
N GLY A 3 -0.86 5.97 -17.06
CA GLY A 3 -0.60 5.04 -15.98
C GLY A 3 -0.37 5.75 -14.66
N PRO A 4 -0.04 5.01 -13.61
CA PRO A 4 0.23 5.62 -12.32
C PRO A 4 1.60 6.30 -12.31
N THR A 5 1.80 7.19 -11.34
CA THR A 5 3.11 7.80 -11.09
C THR A 5 3.83 7.04 -9.98
N SER A 6 5.15 6.91 -10.11
CA SER A 6 6.00 6.23 -9.12
C SER A 6 6.53 7.21 -8.10
N HIS A 7 6.54 6.77 -6.84
CA HIS A 7 7.01 7.58 -5.73
C HIS A 7 7.77 6.72 -4.72
N SER A 8 8.48 7.37 -3.83
CA SER A 8 9.18 6.71 -2.73
C SER A 8 8.74 7.30 -1.40
N TYR A 9 8.82 6.49 -0.35
CA TYR A 9 8.65 6.95 1.02
C TYR A 9 9.62 6.18 1.91
N PHE A 10 9.83 6.66 3.11
CA PHE A 10 10.76 6.04 4.05
C PHE A 10 10.01 5.48 5.24
N SER A 11 10.37 4.24 5.60
CA SER A 11 9.87 3.57 6.79
C SER A 11 11.02 2.79 7.40
N GLN A 12 11.32 3.05 8.67
CA GLN A 12 12.39 2.37 9.40
C GLN A 12 13.72 2.35 8.64
N ARG A 13 14.08 3.49 8.03
CA ARG A 13 15.30 3.68 7.25
C ARG A 13 15.34 2.93 5.92
N LEU A 14 14.25 2.33 5.52
CA LEU A 14 14.12 1.73 4.20
C LEU A 14 13.45 2.70 3.25
N ARG A 15 13.97 2.77 2.03
CA ARG A 15 13.30 3.48 0.96
C ARG A 15 12.35 2.52 0.27
N LEU A 16 11.07 2.80 0.37
CA LEU A 16 10.02 1.95 -0.18
C LEU A 16 9.32 2.66 -1.33
N HIS A 17 8.78 1.89 -2.23
CA HIS A 17 8.17 2.37 -3.46
C HIS A 17 6.66 2.18 -3.43
N TYR A 18 5.94 3.12 -4.03
CA TYR A 18 4.52 2.95 -4.32
C TYR A 18 4.16 3.65 -5.63
N VAL A 19 3.03 3.26 -6.20
CA VAL A 19 2.45 3.97 -7.34
C VAL A 19 1.16 4.64 -6.92
N ASP A 20 0.91 5.80 -7.51
CA ASP A 20 -0.28 6.62 -7.25
C ASP A 20 -1.02 6.80 -8.56
N TRP A 21 -2.30 6.43 -8.58
CA TRP A 21 -3.12 6.47 -9.78
C TRP A 21 -3.82 7.82 -9.99
N GLY A 22 -3.57 8.80 -9.13
CA GLY A 22 -4.13 10.14 -9.26
C GLY A 22 -5.51 10.26 -8.64
N ASN A 23 -6.24 11.31 -9.02
CA ASN A 23 -7.57 11.62 -8.50
C ASN A 23 -7.55 11.92 -6.99
N PRO A 24 -6.71 12.86 -6.54
CA PRO A 24 -6.42 13.04 -5.10
C PRO A 24 -7.60 13.50 -4.25
N ASP A 25 -8.66 14.04 -4.86
CA ASP A 25 -9.84 14.50 -4.12
C ASP A 25 -10.89 13.41 -3.91
N ALA A 26 -10.72 12.25 -4.55
CA ALA A 26 -11.62 11.13 -4.40
C ALA A 26 -11.32 10.34 -3.12
N PRO A 27 -12.27 9.52 -2.63
CA PRO A 27 -12.02 8.70 -1.45
C PRO A 27 -10.80 7.80 -1.64
N PRO A 28 -9.92 7.69 -0.63
CA PRO A 28 -8.68 6.92 -0.77
C PRO A 28 -8.90 5.41 -0.73
N MET A 29 -8.10 4.69 -1.52
CA MET A 29 -8.09 3.24 -1.56
C MET A 29 -6.65 2.75 -1.63
N LEU A 30 -6.32 1.75 -0.82
CA LEU A 30 -5.00 1.13 -0.78
C LEU A 30 -5.11 -0.30 -1.28
N LEU A 31 -4.21 -0.68 -2.18
CA LEU A 31 -4.14 -2.05 -2.73
C LEU A 31 -2.82 -2.68 -2.29
N ILE A 32 -2.90 -3.76 -1.51
CA ILE A 32 -1.72 -4.43 -0.95
C ILE A 32 -1.55 -5.81 -1.58
N HIS A 33 -0.45 -6.01 -2.30
CA HIS A 33 -0.17 -7.26 -3.01
C HIS A 33 0.23 -8.41 -2.07
N GLY A 34 0.24 -9.62 -2.60
CA GLY A 34 0.68 -10.81 -1.89
C GLY A 34 2.19 -11.01 -1.91
N GLY A 35 2.65 -12.06 -1.24
CA GLY A 35 4.07 -12.42 -1.24
C GLY A 35 4.56 -12.75 -2.63
N ARG A 36 5.81 -12.40 -2.94
CA ARG A 36 6.45 -12.59 -4.25
C ARG A 36 5.75 -11.88 -5.39
N ASP A 37 5.04 -10.81 -5.08
CA ASP A 37 4.27 -10.03 -6.03
C ASP A 37 4.78 -8.58 -6.04
N HIS A 38 4.06 -7.68 -6.67
CA HIS A 38 4.41 -6.26 -6.71
C HIS A 38 3.18 -5.41 -7.02
N CYS A 39 3.32 -4.09 -6.89
CA CYS A 39 2.20 -3.15 -6.98
C CYS A 39 1.53 -3.12 -8.36
N ARG A 40 2.27 -3.43 -9.43
CA ARG A 40 1.74 -3.34 -10.79
C ARG A 40 0.81 -4.49 -11.16
N ASN A 41 0.76 -5.57 -10.35
CA ASN A 41 -0.25 -6.61 -10.54
C ASN A 41 -1.66 -6.14 -10.22
N TRP A 42 -1.79 -4.98 -9.58
CA TRP A 42 -3.09 -4.35 -9.35
C TRP A 42 -3.57 -3.49 -10.51
N ASP A 43 -2.80 -3.37 -11.58
CA ASP A 43 -3.08 -2.43 -12.67
C ASP A 43 -4.49 -2.57 -13.23
N TRP A 44 -4.93 -3.81 -13.48
CA TRP A 44 -6.27 -4.03 -14.03
C TRP A 44 -7.36 -3.58 -13.06
N VAL A 45 -7.21 -3.89 -11.78
CA VAL A 45 -8.17 -3.46 -10.74
C VAL A 45 -8.16 -1.94 -10.62
N ALA A 46 -6.98 -1.35 -10.55
CA ALA A 46 -6.84 0.10 -10.42
C ALA A 46 -7.48 0.83 -11.60
N GLU A 47 -7.30 0.33 -12.80
CA GLU A 47 -7.93 0.90 -14.00
C GLU A 47 -9.45 0.95 -13.90
N GLN A 48 -10.06 -0.06 -13.26
CA GLN A 48 -11.52 -0.13 -13.11
C GLN A 48 -12.06 0.87 -12.10
N PHE A 49 -11.27 1.26 -11.09
CA PHE A 49 -11.76 2.06 -9.97
C PHE A 49 -11.12 3.45 -9.86
N ARG A 50 -10.15 3.78 -10.70
CA ARG A 50 -9.38 5.02 -10.57
C ARG A 50 -10.21 6.30 -10.71
N HIS A 51 -11.34 6.22 -11.38
CA HIS A 51 -12.21 7.39 -11.57
C HIS A 51 -13.03 7.72 -10.32
N ASP A 52 -13.25 6.71 -9.47
CA ASP A 52 -14.08 6.84 -8.28
C ASP A 52 -13.25 6.90 -6.99
N TYR A 53 -11.98 6.53 -7.04
CA TYR A 53 -11.11 6.44 -5.87
C TYR A 53 -9.73 7.01 -6.16
N HIS A 54 -9.11 7.54 -5.11
CA HIS A 54 -7.68 7.86 -5.13
C HIS A 54 -6.92 6.59 -4.74
N ILE A 55 -6.35 5.91 -5.71
CA ILE A 55 -5.74 4.59 -5.51
C ILE A 55 -4.22 4.71 -5.36
N VAL A 56 -3.70 4.12 -4.29
CA VAL A 56 -2.27 3.97 -4.03
C VAL A 56 -1.98 2.50 -3.85
N ALA A 57 -0.92 2.00 -4.49
CA ALA A 57 -0.50 0.61 -4.40
C ALA A 57 0.99 0.56 -4.10
N PRO A 58 1.39 0.17 -2.87
CA PRO A 58 2.81 0.08 -2.53
C PRO A 58 3.41 -1.25 -2.97
N ASP A 59 4.74 -1.24 -3.14
CA ASP A 59 5.56 -2.45 -3.12
C ASP A 59 5.96 -2.70 -1.68
N LEU A 60 5.64 -3.86 -1.15
CA LEU A 60 6.06 -4.22 0.21
C LEU A 60 7.58 -4.32 0.29
N ARG A 61 8.16 -4.15 1.50
CA ARG A 61 9.61 -4.29 1.66
C ARG A 61 10.09 -5.60 1.06
N GLY A 62 11.21 -5.55 0.34
CA GLY A 62 11.76 -6.72 -0.32
C GLY A 62 11.06 -7.14 -1.60
N HIS A 63 10.07 -6.37 -2.06
CA HIS A 63 9.28 -6.68 -3.25
C HIS A 63 9.35 -5.53 -4.25
N GLY A 64 9.18 -5.85 -5.53
CA GLY A 64 9.15 -4.84 -6.59
C GLY A 64 10.34 -3.89 -6.51
N ASP A 65 10.06 -2.60 -6.52
CA ASP A 65 11.08 -1.55 -6.47
C ASP A 65 11.38 -1.06 -5.04
N SER A 66 10.79 -1.69 -4.03
CA SER A 66 11.08 -1.36 -2.63
C SER A 66 12.40 -1.98 -2.20
N GLN A 67 13.07 -1.30 -1.28
CA GLN A 67 14.37 -1.74 -0.75
C GLN A 67 14.22 -3.02 0.07
N TRP A 68 15.28 -3.84 0.05
CA TRP A 68 15.37 -5.04 0.85
C TRP A 68 15.96 -4.72 2.22
N MET A 69 15.45 -5.42 3.24
CA MET A 69 15.99 -5.32 4.59
C MET A 69 17.06 -6.38 4.81
N MET A 70 18.26 -5.95 5.15
CA MET A 70 19.34 -6.86 5.54
C MET A 70 19.05 -7.41 6.93
N GLY A 71 19.25 -8.73 7.12
CA GLY A 71 19.04 -9.38 8.41
C GLY A 71 17.65 -9.92 8.66
N GLY A 72 16.75 -9.83 7.69
CA GLY A 72 15.51 -10.61 7.71
C GLY A 72 14.35 -10.06 8.52
N ALA A 73 14.22 -8.74 8.67
CA ALA A 73 13.07 -8.14 9.33
C ALA A 73 11.84 -8.12 8.40
N TYR A 74 11.16 -9.26 8.26
CA TYR A 74 10.01 -9.45 7.37
C TYR A 74 8.82 -10.08 8.08
N ASN A 75 8.61 -9.77 9.36
CA ASN A 75 7.44 -10.27 10.06
C ASN A 75 6.21 -9.38 9.80
N GLN A 76 5.04 -9.85 10.24
CA GLN A 76 3.78 -9.15 10.00
C GLN A 76 3.80 -7.71 10.52
N LEU A 77 4.37 -7.48 11.69
CA LEU A 77 4.40 -6.13 12.28
C LEU A 77 5.29 -5.18 11.48
N ASP A 78 6.37 -5.68 10.88
CA ASP A 78 7.21 -4.85 10.02
C ASP A 78 6.44 -4.34 8.81
N TYR A 79 5.68 -5.22 8.16
CA TYR A 79 4.84 -4.84 7.03
C TYR A 79 3.76 -3.85 7.44
N VAL A 80 3.08 -4.12 8.56
CA VAL A 80 2.03 -3.24 9.06
C VAL A 80 2.59 -1.86 9.39
N TYR A 81 3.77 -1.80 9.97
CA TYR A 81 4.42 -0.52 10.27
C TYR A 81 4.69 0.27 8.99
N ASP A 82 5.18 -0.41 7.95
CA ASP A 82 5.45 0.26 6.66
C ASP A 82 4.16 0.83 6.07
N ILE A 83 3.06 0.10 6.13
CA ILE A 83 1.77 0.58 5.64
C ILE A 83 1.30 1.78 6.47
N ALA A 84 1.43 1.71 7.80
CA ALA A 84 1.05 2.81 8.66
C ALA A 84 1.85 4.08 8.34
N GLN A 85 3.14 3.95 8.06
CA GLN A 85 3.98 5.08 7.68
C GLN A 85 3.53 5.69 6.36
N LEU A 86 3.23 4.86 5.36
CA LEU A 86 2.73 5.33 4.07
C LEU A 86 1.44 6.13 4.24
N LEU A 87 0.47 5.56 4.93
CA LEU A 87 -0.83 6.21 5.11
C LEU A 87 -0.72 7.50 5.92
N ASN A 88 0.15 7.53 6.91
CA ASN A 88 0.37 8.72 7.71
C ASN A 88 1.04 9.82 6.88
N GLN A 89 2.08 9.48 6.12
CA GLN A 89 2.81 10.45 5.31
C GLN A 89 1.94 11.02 4.19
N LYS A 90 1.04 10.20 3.62
CA LYS A 90 0.13 10.62 2.55
C LYS A 90 -1.18 11.20 3.09
N GLN A 91 -1.44 11.10 4.38
CA GLN A 91 -2.69 11.56 5.00
C GLN A 91 -3.92 10.93 4.34
N MET A 92 -3.91 9.61 4.21
CA MET A 92 -4.92 8.86 3.45
C MET A 92 -5.95 8.15 4.33
N THR A 93 -6.16 8.56 5.55
CA THR A 93 -7.13 7.91 6.44
C THR A 93 -8.32 8.82 6.74
N PRO A 94 -9.53 8.27 6.90
CA PRO A 94 -9.89 6.85 6.75
C PRO A 94 -9.95 6.43 5.27
N LEU A 95 -9.82 5.12 5.01
CA LEU A 95 -9.75 4.62 3.63
C LEU A 95 -10.35 3.23 3.49
N THR A 96 -10.46 2.79 2.23
CA THR A 96 -10.78 1.41 1.86
C THR A 96 -9.48 0.68 1.56
N ILE A 97 -9.35 -0.55 2.05
CA ILE A 97 -8.17 -1.39 1.81
C ILE A 97 -8.60 -2.69 1.12
N ILE A 98 -7.91 -3.04 0.06
CA ILE A 98 -8.03 -4.35 -0.59
C ILE A 98 -6.68 -5.02 -0.51
N GLY A 99 -6.63 -6.21 0.10
CA GLY A 99 -5.39 -6.97 0.23
C GLY A 99 -5.55 -8.37 -0.32
N HIS A 100 -4.48 -8.90 -0.89
CA HIS A 100 -4.43 -10.24 -1.46
C HIS A 100 -3.40 -11.09 -0.72
N SER A 101 -3.79 -12.26 -0.21
CA SER A 101 -2.91 -13.20 0.47
C SER A 101 -2.14 -12.54 1.62
N LEU A 102 -0.82 -12.39 1.53
CA LEU A 102 -0.02 -11.68 2.54
C LEU A 102 -0.57 -10.26 2.76
N GLY A 103 -0.94 -9.57 1.68
CA GLY A 103 -1.55 -8.24 1.76
C GLY A 103 -2.86 -8.26 2.53
N GLY A 104 -3.64 -9.36 2.42
CA GLY A 104 -4.86 -9.53 3.18
C GLY A 104 -4.58 -9.65 4.68
N SER A 105 -3.59 -10.44 5.06
CA SER A 105 -3.18 -10.58 6.46
C SER A 105 -2.69 -9.25 7.05
N ILE A 106 -1.90 -8.52 6.28
CA ILE A 106 -1.41 -7.19 6.67
C ILE A 106 -2.60 -6.25 6.88
N SER A 107 -3.56 -6.27 5.96
CA SER A 107 -4.75 -5.42 6.02
C SER A 107 -5.58 -5.71 7.27
N LEU A 108 -5.77 -6.98 7.60
CA LEU A 108 -6.53 -7.37 8.79
C LEU A 108 -5.83 -6.90 10.08
N LEU A 109 -4.53 -7.09 10.16
CA LEU A 109 -3.79 -6.68 11.34
C LEU A 109 -3.75 -5.14 11.48
N TYR A 110 -3.53 -4.43 10.37
CA TYR A 110 -3.59 -2.97 10.38
C TYR A 110 -4.95 -2.49 10.87
N THR A 111 -6.03 -3.08 10.35
CA THR A 111 -7.40 -2.70 10.73
C THR A 111 -7.66 -2.97 12.21
N ALA A 112 -7.15 -4.09 12.73
CA ALA A 112 -7.30 -4.42 14.15
C ALA A 112 -6.61 -3.38 15.05
N LEU A 113 -5.45 -2.88 14.61
CA LEU A 113 -4.68 -1.90 15.38
C LEU A 113 -5.21 -0.48 15.21
N HIS A 114 -5.82 -0.17 14.07
CA HIS A 114 -6.30 1.18 13.72
C HIS A 114 -7.72 1.13 13.15
N PRO A 115 -8.71 0.64 13.91
CA PRO A 115 -10.05 0.42 13.34
C PRO A 115 -10.74 1.70 12.84
N GLN A 116 -10.42 2.85 13.43
CA GLN A 116 -11.01 4.12 13.00
C GLN A 116 -10.44 4.62 11.66
N ASN A 117 -9.34 4.04 11.18
CA ASN A 117 -8.70 4.44 9.94
C ASN A 117 -9.23 3.69 8.72
N VAL A 118 -10.07 2.69 8.90
CA VAL A 118 -10.50 1.82 7.81
C VAL A 118 -12.02 1.84 7.68
N ASN A 119 -12.50 2.22 6.47
CA ASN A 119 -13.93 2.20 6.17
C ASN A 119 -14.40 0.80 5.75
N LYS A 120 -13.58 0.15 4.93
CA LYS A 120 -13.87 -1.19 4.42
C LYS A 120 -12.58 -1.96 4.18
#